data_322eb61e3e50a9cc95803b77bae4b2c3
#
_entry.id   322eb61e3e50a9cc95803b77bae4b2c3
#
_cell.length_a   1.000
_cell.length_b   1.000
_cell.length_c   1.000
_cell.angle_alpha   90.00
_cell.angle_beta   90.00
_cell.angle_gamma   90.00
#
_symmetry.space_group_name_H-M   'P 1'
#
loop_
_entity.id
_entity.type
_entity.pdbx_description
1 polymer ?
#
loop_
_entity_poly.entity_id
_entity_poly.type
_entity_poly.pdbx_seq_one_letter_code
_entity_poly.pdbx_strand_id
1 'polypeptide(L)'
;QMSYLLGIDVGSTTVKTVVSDEKTGKILYSSYERHFARVKECVLSALQKVGEKFAGETFRAAITGSAGLGLAQKSGVCFVQEVQAAFCAIKKYYADADVAVELGGEDAKIIFLTGGAEQRMNGSCAGGTGAFIDQMATLLDITVDEMDALALTAEKTYPIASRCGVFAKSDIQPLINQGAAKSDIAASIFRAVVE
;
A
#
# COMPACT_ATOMS: atom_id res chain seq x y z
N GLN A 1 33.19 5.44 4.01
CA GLN A 1 32.02 6.32 4.10
C GLN A 1 30.81 5.44 3.79
N MET A 2 29.82 5.45 4.67
CA MET A 2 28.56 4.74 4.40
C MET A 2 27.82 5.53 3.34
N SER A 3 27.24 4.83 2.37
CA SER A 3 26.41 5.40 1.32
C SER A 3 24.98 4.90 1.48
N TYR A 4 24.02 5.81 1.50
CA TYR A 4 22.64 5.51 1.77
C TYR A 4 21.77 5.70 0.54
N LEU A 5 20.76 4.83 0.38
CA LEU A 5 19.71 4.98 -0.61
C LEU A 5 18.44 5.45 0.10
N LEU A 6 17.81 6.49 -0.45
CA LEU A 6 16.52 7.01 0.02
C LEU A 6 15.48 6.80 -1.07
N GLY A 7 14.49 5.98 -0.78
CA GLY A 7 13.28 5.81 -1.60
C GLY A 7 12.12 6.59 -1.00
N ILE A 8 11.38 7.32 -1.84
CA ILE A 8 10.18 8.06 -1.45
C ILE A 8 9.06 7.67 -2.40
N ASP A 9 7.99 7.07 -1.87
CA ASP A 9 6.78 6.77 -2.62
C ASP A 9 5.68 7.76 -2.20
N VAL A 10 5.26 8.59 -3.14
CA VAL A 10 4.19 9.57 -2.94
C VAL A 10 2.96 9.10 -3.69
N GLY A 11 2.15 8.29 -3.01
CA GLY A 11 0.91 7.76 -3.55
C GLY A 11 -0.27 8.73 -3.41
N SER A 12 -1.44 8.28 -3.86
CA SER A 12 -2.69 9.07 -3.80
C SER A 12 -3.18 9.34 -2.37
N THR A 13 -2.87 8.46 -1.42
CA THR A 13 -3.35 8.55 -0.02
C THR A 13 -2.22 8.58 1.01
N THR A 14 -1.04 8.09 0.66
CA THR A 14 0.06 7.86 1.61
C THR A 14 1.40 8.33 1.07
N VAL A 15 2.31 8.68 1.98
CA VAL A 15 3.73 8.88 1.72
C VAL A 15 4.50 7.79 2.47
N LYS A 16 5.39 7.11 1.77
CA LYS A 16 6.28 6.10 2.35
C LYS A 16 7.71 6.51 2.10
N THR A 17 8.56 6.32 3.10
CA THR A 17 10.00 6.55 2.99
C THR A 17 10.78 5.34 3.44
N VAL A 18 11.83 5.00 2.72
CA VAL A 18 12.72 3.91 3.07
C VAL A 18 14.16 4.38 2.93
N VAL A 19 14.96 4.17 3.98
CA VAL A 19 16.42 4.34 3.91
C VAL A 19 17.06 2.97 4.02
N SER A 20 17.95 2.66 3.08
CA SER A 20 18.73 1.43 3.09
C SER A 20 20.23 1.71 2.94
N ASP A 21 21.04 0.83 3.49
CA ASP A 21 22.47 0.78 3.21
C ASP A 21 22.71 0.33 1.77
N GLU A 22 23.47 1.11 1.00
CA GLU A 22 23.67 0.83 -0.43
C GLU A 22 24.41 -0.47 -0.69
N LYS A 23 25.35 -0.84 0.19
CA LYS A 23 26.20 -2.02 -0.01
C LYS A 23 25.49 -3.32 0.37
N THR A 24 24.79 -3.30 1.49
CA THR A 24 24.15 -4.50 2.04
C THR A 24 22.69 -4.64 1.62
N GLY A 25 22.06 -3.55 1.19
CA GLY A 25 20.62 -3.48 0.90
C GLY A 25 19.74 -3.56 2.16
N LYS A 26 20.35 -3.55 3.36
CA LYS A 26 19.61 -3.61 4.62
C LYS A 26 18.76 -2.35 4.81
N ILE A 27 17.48 -2.53 5.12
CA ILE A 27 16.58 -1.43 5.48
C ILE A 27 16.97 -0.95 6.90
N LEU A 28 17.27 0.35 7.01
CA LEU A 28 17.68 1.01 8.25
C LEU A 28 16.58 1.88 8.84
N TYR A 29 15.66 2.32 7.98
CA TYR A 29 14.51 3.13 8.36
C TYR A 29 13.39 2.93 7.36
N SER A 30 12.16 2.93 7.84
CA SER A 30 10.96 2.99 7.00
C SER A 30 9.87 3.78 7.71
N SER A 31 9.03 4.47 6.93
CA SER A 31 7.81 5.12 7.41
C SER A 31 6.68 4.93 6.41
N TYR A 32 5.46 4.93 6.91
CA TYR A 32 4.22 4.84 6.16
C TYR A 32 3.24 5.82 6.79
N GLU A 33 2.92 6.92 6.09
CA GLU A 33 2.14 8.02 6.64
C GLU A 33 0.99 8.39 5.71
N ARG A 34 -0.23 8.55 6.25
CA ARG A 34 -1.36 9.08 5.50
C ARG A 34 -1.24 10.59 5.39
N HIS A 35 -1.38 11.14 4.18
CA HIS A 35 -1.22 12.57 3.97
C HIS A 35 -2.53 13.38 4.06
N PHE A 36 -3.71 12.73 4.01
CA PHE A 36 -5.01 13.42 4.12
C PHE A 36 -5.11 14.66 3.22
N ALA A 37 -4.74 14.53 1.95
CA ALA A 37 -4.62 15.58 0.95
C ALA A 37 -3.55 16.67 1.24
N ARG A 38 -2.76 16.57 2.34
CA ARG A 38 -1.65 17.45 2.68
C ARG A 38 -0.31 16.83 2.28
N VAL A 39 -0.18 16.53 0.99
CA VAL A 39 0.96 15.78 0.43
C VAL A 39 2.28 16.48 0.74
N LYS A 40 2.35 17.80 0.51
CA LYS A 40 3.59 18.57 0.68
C LYS A 40 4.08 18.56 2.13
N GLU A 41 3.18 18.80 3.08
CA GLU A 41 3.49 18.79 4.51
C GLU A 41 3.94 17.41 4.98
N CYS A 42 3.27 16.36 4.50
CA CYS A 42 3.60 15.00 4.83
C CYS A 42 4.99 14.62 4.32
N VAL A 43 5.31 14.95 3.06
CA VAL A 43 6.64 14.71 2.48
C VAL A 43 7.72 15.48 3.24
N LEU A 44 7.49 16.76 3.56
CA LEU A 44 8.45 17.56 4.34
C LEU A 44 8.69 16.96 5.72
N SER A 45 7.63 16.57 6.43
CA SER A 45 7.73 15.90 7.73
C SER A 45 8.54 14.59 7.64
N ALA A 46 8.26 13.77 6.63
CA ALA A 46 8.97 12.51 6.41
C ALA A 46 10.47 12.74 6.15
N LEU A 47 10.80 13.73 5.32
CA LEU A 47 12.20 14.11 5.04
C LEU A 47 12.90 14.70 6.26
N GLN A 48 12.22 15.49 7.09
CA GLN A 48 12.78 16.00 8.35
C GLN A 48 13.17 14.87 9.29
N LYS A 49 12.29 13.87 9.48
CA LYS A 49 12.56 12.68 10.30
C LYS A 49 13.79 11.91 9.80
N VAL A 50 13.93 11.77 8.47
CA VAL A 50 15.13 11.17 7.86
C VAL A 50 16.37 12.01 8.15
N GLY A 51 16.29 13.34 7.94
CA GLY A 51 17.40 14.26 8.19
C GLY A 51 17.87 14.28 9.64
N GLU A 52 16.95 14.21 10.60
CA GLU A 52 17.28 14.11 12.04
C GLU A 52 17.97 12.79 12.36
N LYS A 53 17.46 11.67 11.84
CA LYS A 53 17.99 10.33 12.12
C LYS A 53 19.35 10.07 11.45
N PHE A 54 19.60 10.67 10.30
CA PHE A 54 20.82 10.48 9.51
C PHE A 54 21.54 11.81 9.29
N ALA A 55 21.69 12.61 10.35
CA ALA A 55 22.29 13.92 10.31
C ALA A 55 23.74 13.88 9.75
N GLY A 56 24.02 14.72 8.78
CA GLY A 56 25.34 14.82 8.14
C GLY A 56 25.64 13.75 7.08
N GLU A 57 24.70 12.83 6.84
CA GLU A 57 24.87 11.79 5.82
C GLU A 57 24.40 12.26 4.44
N THR A 58 24.90 11.60 3.40
CA THR A 58 24.51 11.83 2.01
C THR A 58 23.73 10.67 1.46
N PHE A 59 22.76 10.98 0.57
CA PHE A 59 21.86 10.00 0.01
C PHE A 59 21.88 10.03 -1.52
N ARG A 60 21.76 8.85 -2.12
CA ARG A 60 21.21 8.73 -3.48
C ARG A 60 19.71 8.53 -3.33
N ALA A 61 18.94 9.45 -3.90
CA ALA A 61 17.47 9.44 -3.73
C ALA A 61 16.76 9.10 -5.03
N ALA A 62 15.60 8.44 -4.90
CA ALA A 62 14.64 8.25 -5.97
C ALA A 62 13.22 8.46 -5.43
N ILE A 63 12.34 8.95 -6.31
CA ILE A 63 10.92 9.20 -6.02
C ILE A 63 10.09 8.32 -6.94
N THR A 64 9.03 7.76 -6.39
CA THR A 64 7.99 7.03 -7.11
C THR A 64 6.61 7.48 -6.61
N GLY A 65 5.56 6.87 -7.13
CA GLY A 65 4.19 7.15 -6.72
C GLY A 65 3.45 8.09 -7.66
N SER A 66 2.13 7.92 -7.73
CA SER A 66 1.25 8.67 -8.64
C SER A 66 1.32 10.19 -8.44
N ALA A 67 1.56 10.67 -7.21
CA ALA A 67 1.75 12.08 -6.88
C ALA A 67 3.23 12.51 -6.84
N GLY A 68 4.18 11.59 -7.08
CA GLY A 68 5.62 11.84 -6.94
C GLY A 68 6.28 12.57 -8.12
N LEU A 69 5.71 12.46 -9.33
CA LEU A 69 6.34 12.99 -10.55
C LEU A 69 6.62 14.50 -10.49
N GLY A 70 5.65 15.28 -10.04
CA GLY A 70 5.81 16.74 -9.92
C GLY A 70 6.86 17.13 -8.87
N LEU A 71 6.99 16.36 -7.81
CA LEU A 71 8.02 16.56 -6.79
C LEU A 71 9.42 16.23 -7.35
N ALA A 72 9.55 15.12 -8.05
CA ALA A 72 10.79 14.70 -8.68
C ALA A 72 11.30 15.75 -9.69
N GLN A 73 10.42 16.24 -10.56
CA GLN A 73 10.77 17.29 -11.53
C GLN A 73 11.25 18.58 -10.86
N LYS A 74 10.61 19.02 -9.77
CA LYS A 74 10.99 20.25 -9.05
C LYS A 74 12.27 20.11 -8.25
N SER A 75 12.55 18.93 -7.71
CA SER A 75 13.73 18.66 -6.87
C SER A 75 14.95 18.20 -7.66
N GLY A 76 14.79 17.81 -8.92
CA GLY A 76 15.85 17.19 -9.72
C GLY A 76 16.20 15.76 -9.29
N VAL A 77 15.39 15.15 -8.42
CA VAL A 77 15.56 13.76 -7.97
C VAL A 77 15.04 12.80 -9.04
N CYS A 78 15.69 11.67 -9.21
CA CYS A 78 15.28 10.63 -10.16
C CYS A 78 13.86 10.15 -9.86
N PHE A 79 12.98 10.11 -10.88
CA PHE A 79 11.66 9.49 -10.81
C PHE A 79 11.72 8.08 -11.36
N VAL A 80 11.12 7.13 -10.64
CA VAL A 80 10.98 5.74 -11.05
C VAL A 80 9.50 5.41 -11.14
N GLN A 81 9.08 4.79 -12.23
CA GLN A 81 7.70 4.33 -12.40
C GLN A 81 7.34 3.30 -11.32
N GLU A 82 6.12 3.39 -10.76
CA GLU A 82 5.64 2.52 -9.67
C GLU A 82 5.83 1.04 -9.97
N VAL A 83 5.40 0.61 -11.17
CA VAL A 83 5.51 -0.79 -11.59
C VAL A 83 6.96 -1.25 -11.64
N GLN A 84 7.86 -0.40 -12.14
CA GLN A 84 9.27 -0.71 -12.18
C GLN A 84 9.89 -0.79 -10.79
N ALA A 85 9.50 0.12 -9.90
CA ALA A 85 9.94 0.11 -8.50
C ALA A 85 9.45 -1.16 -7.77
N ALA A 86 8.16 -1.50 -7.92
CA ALA A 86 7.56 -2.69 -7.36
C ALA A 86 8.23 -3.97 -7.90
N PHE A 87 8.40 -4.06 -9.24
CA PHE A 87 9.06 -5.20 -9.89
C PHE A 87 10.47 -5.42 -9.33
N CYS A 88 11.29 -4.37 -9.24
CA CYS A 88 12.65 -4.46 -8.73
C CYS A 88 12.67 -4.91 -7.26
N ALA A 89 11.78 -4.37 -6.42
CA ALA A 89 11.68 -4.74 -5.02
C ALA A 89 11.26 -6.21 -4.85
N ILE A 90 10.23 -6.65 -5.57
CA ILE A 90 9.72 -8.02 -5.49
C ILE A 90 10.79 -9.02 -5.97
N LYS A 91 11.43 -8.77 -7.10
CA LYS A 91 12.51 -9.64 -7.59
C LYS A 91 13.70 -9.71 -6.63
N LYS A 92 13.96 -8.65 -5.87
CA LYS A 92 15.04 -8.64 -4.88
C LYS A 92 14.70 -9.43 -3.62
N TYR A 93 13.48 -9.29 -3.10
CA TYR A 93 13.09 -9.84 -1.80
C TYR A 93 12.26 -11.12 -1.89
N TYR A 94 11.61 -11.37 -3.05
CA TYR A 94 10.72 -12.49 -3.32
C TYR A 94 10.96 -13.03 -4.71
N ALA A 95 12.20 -13.51 -4.95
CA ALA A 95 12.69 -13.90 -6.28
C ALA A 95 11.83 -14.97 -6.97
N ASP A 96 11.20 -15.84 -6.19
CA ASP A 96 10.36 -16.95 -6.67
C ASP A 96 8.87 -16.53 -6.88
N ALA A 97 8.51 -15.28 -6.65
CA ALA A 97 7.16 -14.82 -6.90
C ALA A 97 6.88 -14.73 -8.41
N ASP A 98 5.75 -15.28 -8.84
CA ASP A 98 5.26 -15.20 -10.22
C ASP A 98 4.33 -14.02 -10.43
N VAL A 99 3.58 -13.64 -9.39
CA VAL A 99 2.56 -12.60 -9.42
C VAL A 99 2.62 -11.77 -8.16
N ALA A 100 2.41 -10.47 -8.29
CA ALA A 100 2.17 -9.57 -7.17
C ALA A 100 0.83 -8.86 -7.33
N VAL A 101 0.11 -8.71 -6.22
CA VAL A 101 -1.12 -7.92 -6.15
C VAL A 101 -0.84 -6.69 -5.30
N GLU A 102 -1.01 -5.52 -5.88
CA GLU A 102 -0.89 -4.24 -5.21
C GLU A 102 -2.28 -3.65 -4.99
N LEU A 103 -2.63 -3.40 -3.73
CA LEU A 103 -3.88 -2.77 -3.34
C LEU A 103 -3.59 -1.33 -2.92
N GLY A 104 -3.65 -0.42 -3.89
CA GLY A 104 -3.42 1.01 -3.67
C GLY A 104 -4.63 1.72 -3.06
N GLY A 105 -4.49 3.01 -2.77
CA GLY A 105 -5.58 3.83 -2.22
C GLY A 105 -6.74 4.04 -3.21
N GLU A 106 -6.46 4.09 -4.49
CA GLU A 106 -7.44 4.37 -5.55
C GLU A 106 -7.52 3.27 -6.60
N ASP A 107 -6.51 2.42 -6.71
CA ASP A 107 -6.41 1.38 -7.71
C ASP A 107 -5.96 0.04 -7.10
N ALA A 108 -6.20 -1.03 -7.84
CA ALA A 108 -5.65 -2.34 -7.58
C ALA A 108 -4.93 -2.81 -8.85
N LYS A 109 -3.72 -3.34 -8.68
CA LYS A 109 -2.88 -3.80 -9.80
C LYS A 109 -2.46 -5.25 -9.59
N ILE A 110 -2.47 -6.02 -10.65
CA ILE A 110 -1.83 -7.34 -10.72
C ILE A 110 -0.59 -7.19 -11.59
N ILE A 111 0.56 -7.54 -11.06
CA ILE A 111 1.85 -7.48 -11.74
C ILE A 111 2.32 -8.91 -11.97
N PHE A 112 2.44 -9.31 -13.24
CA PHE A 112 3.01 -10.58 -13.62
C PHE A 112 4.52 -10.44 -13.73
N LEU A 113 5.26 -11.31 -13.04
CA LEU A 113 6.72 -11.22 -12.87
C LEU A 113 7.47 -12.19 -13.80
N THR A 114 6.72 -13.08 -14.46
CA THR A 114 7.24 -14.06 -15.45
C THR A 114 6.96 -13.56 -16.87
N GLY A 115 7.95 -13.68 -17.76
CA GLY A 115 7.78 -13.31 -19.18
C GLY A 115 7.87 -11.81 -19.50
N GLY A 116 8.26 -10.99 -18.55
CA GLY A 116 8.27 -9.51 -18.63
C GLY A 116 7.31 -8.90 -17.62
N ALA A 117 7.50 -7.62 -17.29
CA ALA A 117 6.61 -6.93 -16.35
C ALA A 117 5.28 -6.54 -17.07
N GLU A 118 4.34 -7.46 -17.15
CA GLU A 118 2.96 -7.15 -17.55
C GLU A 118 2.15 -6.74 -16.32
N GLN A 119 1.38 -5.66 -16.44
CA GLN A 119 0.44 -5.28 -15.40
C GLN A 119 -0.98 -5.23 -15.92
N ARG A 120 -1.93 -5.57 -15.05
CA ARG A 120 -3.35 -5.30 -15.21
C ARG A 120 -3.83 -4.46 -14.04
N MET A 121 -4.61 -3.45 -14.33
CA MET A 121 -5.09 -2.50 -13.33
C MET A 121 -6.62 -2.48 -13.37
N ASN A 122 -7.22 -2.43 -12.17
CA ASN A 122 -8.64 -2.13 -12.03
C ASN A 122 -8.85 -0.63 -12.26
N GLY A 123 -9.57 -0.26 -13.31
CA GLY A 123 -9.53 1.11 -13.85
C GLY A 123 -10.58 2.08 -13.35
N SER A 124 -11.57 1.70 -12.51
CA SER A 124 -12.70 2.63 -12.32
C SER A 124 -13.49 2.48 -11.02
N CYS A 125 -13.19 1.56 -10.15
CA CYS A 125 -13.97 1.34 -8.93
C CYS A 125 -13.08 1.17 -7.71
N ALA A 126 -13.44 1.83 -6.62
CA ALA A 126 -12.76 1.66 -5.32
C ALA A 126 -12.94 0.25 -4.72
N GLY A 127 -13.88 -0.54 -5.24
CA GLY A 127 -14.05 -1.94 -4.84
C GLY A 127 -12.79 -2.76 -5.13
N GLY A 128 -12.32 -3.51 -4.13
CA GLY A 128 -11.08 -4.28 -4.24
C GLY A 128 -9.79 -3.48 -4.05
N THR A 129 -9.87 -2.21 -3.64
CA THR A 129 -8.70 -1.38 -3.35
C THR A 129 -8.40 -1.32 -1.85
N GLY A 130 -7.24 -0.79 -1.48
CA GLY A 130 -6.91 -0.50 -0.08
C GLY A 130 -7.91 0.45 0.58
N ALA A 131 -8.43 1.44 -0.16
CA ALA A 131 -9.48 2.33 0.35
C ALA A 131 -10.79 1.59 0.68
N PHE A 132 -11.15 0.56 -0.09
CA PHE A 132 -12.28 -0.31 0.22
C PHE A 132 -12.04 -1.06 1.54
N ILE A 133 -10.86 -1.64 1.73
CA ILE A 133 -10.49 -2.33 2.97
C ILE A 133 -10.56 -1.37 4.17
N ASP A 134 -10.04 -0.15 4.02
CA ASP A 134 -10.13 0.90 5.06
C ASP A 134 -11.56 1.24 5.44
N GLN A 135 -12.46 1.38 4.44
CA GLN A 135 -13.88 1.65 4.68
C GLN A 135 -14.56 0.50 5.44
N MET A 136 -14.20 -0.73 5.10
CA MET A 136 -14.77 -1.91 5.75
C MET A 136 -14.24 -2.06 7.19
N ALA A 137 -12.97 -1.80 7.42
CA ALA A 137 -12.41 -1.77 8.77
C ALA A 137 -13.09 -0.70 9.65
N THR A 138 -13.30 0.49 9.09
CA THR A 138 -14.06 1.57 9.76
C THR A 138 -15.50 1.13 10.08
N LEU A 139 -16.18 0.43 9.17
CA LEU A 139 -17.53 -0.08 9.37
C LEU A 139 -17.61 -1.11 10.53
N LEU A 140 -16.55 -1.89 10.70
CA LEU A 140 -16.41 -2.86 11.76
C LEU A 140 -15.89 -2.25 13.08
N ASP A 141 -15.55 -0.96 13.07
CA ASP A 141 -14.92 -0.27 14.21
C ASP A 141 -13.66 -0.99 14.70
N ILE A 142 -12.74 -1.24 13.76
CA ILE A 142 -11.43 -1.85 13.97
C ILE A 142 -10.40 -1.25 13.02
N THR A 143 -9.12 -1.46 13.30
CA THR A 143 -8.01 -1.13 12.37
C THR A 143 -7.89 -2.19 11.27
N VAL A 144 -7.17 -1.87 10.19
CA VAL A 144 -6.88 -2.84 9.12
C VAL A 144 -6.04 -3.99 9.64
N ASP A 145 -5.07 -3.72 10.53
CA ASP A 145 -4.22 -4.75 11.13
C ASP A 145 -5.03 -5.70 12.01
N GLU A 146 -5.99 -5.18 12.79
CA GLU A 146 -6.92 -5.99 13.57
C GLU A 146 -7.86 -6.80 12.67
N MET A 147 -8.30 -6.23 11.54
CA MET A 147 -9.14 -6.93 10.57
C MET A 147 -8.39 -8.10 9.93
N ASP A 148 -7.11 -7.91 9.57
CA ASP A 148 -6.25 -8.97 9.05
C ASP A 148 -6.07 -10.11 10.06
N ALA A 149 -5.72 -9.78 11.29
CA ALA A 149 -5.57 -10.75 12.37
C ALA A 149 -6.86 -11.54 12.65
N LEU A 150 -8.01 -10.86 12.67
CA LEU A 150 -9.31 -11.49 12.87
C LEU A 150 -9.68 -12.43 11.71
N ALA A 151 -9.40 -12.04 10.47
CA ALA A 151 -9.73 -12.86 9.30
C ALA A 151 -9.06 -14.24 9.34
N LEU A 152 -7.88 -14.35 9.94
CA LEU A 152 -7.16 -15.61 10.10
C LEU A 152 -7.84 -16.59 11.08
N THR A 153 -8.74 -16.09 11.92
CA THR A 153 -9.47 -16.89 12.92
C THR A 153 -10.93 -17.18 12.52
N ALA A 154 -11.29 -16.85 11.27
CA ALA A 154 -12.64 -17.05 10.77
C ALA A 154 -13.00 -18.54 10.64
N GLU A 155 -14.22 -18.89 10.98
CA GLU A 155 -14.76 -20.24 10.85
C GLU A 155 -15.58 -20.41 9.56
N LYS A 156 -16.13 -19.30 9.02
CA LYS A 156 -16.92 -19.28 7.80
C LYS A 156 -16.83 -17.94 7.08
N THR A 157 -17.30 -17.90 5.84
CA THR A 157 -17.41 -16.68 5.05
C THR A 157 -18.83 -16.49 4.54
N TYR A 158 -19.21 -15.23 4.34
CA TYR A 158 -20.49 -14.80 3.79
C TYR A 158 -20.29 -14.26 2.37
N PRO A 159 -21.29 -14.38 1.48
CA PRO A 159 -21.25 -13.70 0.21
C PRO A 159 -21.37 -12.18 0.43
N ILE A 160 -20.38 -11.44 -0.04
CA ILE A 160 -20.34 -9.97 0.01
C ILE A 160 -20.06 -9.47 -1.42
N ALA A 161 -20.76 -8.41 -1.84
CA ALA A 161 -20.55 -7.83 -3.14
C ALA A 161 -19.12 -7.28 -3.29
N SER A 162 -18.36 -7.82 -4.26
CA SER A 162 -16.94 -7.51 -4.47
C SER A 162 -16.69 -6.20 -5.22
N ARG A 163 -17.67 -5.71 -5.97
CA ARG A 163 -17.45 -4.62 -6.95
C ARG A 163 -17.85 -3.23 -6.48
N CYS A 164 -18.62 -3.11 -5.41
CA CYS A 164 -19.14 -1.81 -4.98
C CYS A 164 -19.17 -1.72 -3.45
N GLY A 165 -18.45 -0.75 -2.89
CA GLY A 165 -18.43 -0.53 -1.44
C GLY A 165 -19.80 -0.22 -0.83
N VAL A 166 -20.74 0.35 -1.61
CA VAL A 166 -22.12 0.59 -1.18
C VAL A 166 -22.88 -0.73 -1.01
N PHE A 167 -22.79 -1.63 -2.00
CA PHE A 167 -23.44 -2.94 -1.91
C PHE A 167 -22.76 -3.81 -0.86
N ALA A 168 -21.44 -3.82 -0.79
CA ALA A 168 -20.73 -4.52 0.28
C ALA A 168 -21.21 -4.08 1.67
N LYS A 169 -21.38 -2.77 1.89
CA LYS A 169 -21.91 -2.22 3.13
C LYS A 169 -23.33 -2.69 3.43
N SER A 170 -24.18 -2.77 2.38
CA SER A 170 -25.56 -3.26 2.51
C SER A 170 -25.60 -4.77 2.83
N ASP A 171 -24.62 -5.54 2.39
CA ASP A 171 -24.51 -6.96 2.72
C ASP A 171 -23.96 -7.18 4.14
N ILE A 172 -23.01 -6.34 4.57
CA ILE A 172 -22.35 -6.47 5.87
C ILE A 172 -23.23 -5.99 7.02
N GLN A 173 -23.98 -4.89 6.84
CA GLN A 173 -24.78 -4.31 7.92
C GLN A 173 -25.79 -5.29 8.54
N PRO A 174 -26.53 -6.10 7.78
CA PRO A 174 -27.38 -7.14 8.35
C PRO A 174 -26.62 -8.19 9.15
N LEU A 175 -25.40 -8.56 8.71
CA LEU A 175 -24.56 -9.54 9.41
C LEU A 175 -24.14 -9.00 10.80
N ILE A 176 -23.74 -7.73 10.86
CA ILE A 176 -23.43 -7.06 12.13
C ILE A 176 -24.64 -7.06 13.04
N ASN A 177 -25.82 -6.69 12.52
CA ASN A 177 -27.06 -6.62 13.28
C ASN A 177 -27.53 -7.98 13.80
N GLN A 178 -27.18 -9.06 13.10
CA GLN A 178 -27.46 -10.45 13.50
C GLN A 178 -26.42 -11.02 14.47
N GLY A 179 -25.38 -10.24 14.82
CA GLY A 179 -24.35 -10.69 15.74
C GLY A 179 -23.34 -11.67 15.12
N ALA A 180 -23.16 -11.64 13.79
CA ALA A 180 -22.13 -12.44 13.14
C ALA A 180 -20.73 -12.08 13.69
N ALA A 181 -19.86 -13.07 13.82
CA ALA A 181 -18.50 -12.86 14.31
C ALA A 181 -17.74 -11.89 13.41
N LYS A 182 -17.05 -10.91 14.01
CA LYS A 182 -16.23 -9.96 13.25
C LYS A 182 -15.14 -10.66 12.41
N SER A 183 -14.60 -11.78 12.89
CA SER A 183 -13.64 -12.63 12.17
C SER A 183 -14.22 -13.16 10.85
N ASP A 184 -15.43 -13.68 10.88
CA ASP A 184 -16.10 -14.21 9.69
C ASP A 184 -16.42 -13.11 8.67
N ILE A 185 -16.83 -11.93 9.16
CA ILE A 185 -17.08 -10.76 8.30
C ILE A 185 -15.76 -10.26 7.70
N ALA A 186 -14.69 -10.17 8.49
CA ALA A 186 -13.36 -9.76 8.01
C ALA A 186 -12.84 -10.68 6.90
N ALA A 187 -12.89 -11.99 7.11
CA ALA A 187 -12.52 -12.98 6.09
C ALA A 187 -13.39 -12.87 4.83
N SER A 188 -14.69 -12.58 4.99
CA SER A 188 -15.61 -12.39 3.86
C SER A 188 -15.27 -11.16 3.04
N ILE A 189 -14.84 -10.07 3.69
CA ILE A 189 -14.38 -8.85 3.02
C ILE A 189 -13.13 -9.12 2.18
N PHE A 190 -12.11 -9.78 2.76
CA PHE A 190 -10.88 -10.13 2.02
C PHE A 190 -11.18 -11.09 0.87
N ARG A 191 -12.08 -12.04 1.05
CA ARG A 191 -12.54 -12.92 -0.02
C ARG A 191 -13.17 -12.12 -1.16
N ALA A 192 -14.04 -11.17 -0.85
CA ALA A 192 -14.68 -10.31 -1.84
C ALA A 192 -13.66 -9.44 -2.62
N VAL A 193 -12.52 -9.08 -2.01
CA VAL A 193 -11.44 -8.36 -2.69
C VAL A 193 -10.72 -9.24 -3.72
N VAL A 194 -10.62 -10.54 -3.46
CA VAL A 194 -9.89 -11.49 -4.32
C VAL A 194 -10.76 -12.02 -5.48
N GLU A 195 -12.07 -12.05 -5.34
CA GLU A 195 -13.04 -12.45 -6.38
C GLU A 195 -13.33 -11.32 -7.38
#